data_b2f4d44df8a388429497fb6e256bab34
#
_entry.id   b2f4d44df8a388429497fb6e256bab34
#
_cell.length_a   1.000
_cell.length_b   1.000
_cell.length_c   1.000
_cell.angle_alpha   90.00
_cell.angle_beta   90.00
_cell.angle_gamma   90.00
#
_symmetry.space_group_name_H-M   'P 1'
#
loop_
_entity.id
_entity.type
_entity.pdbx_description
1 polymer ?
#
loop_
_entity_poly.entity_id
_entity_poly.type
_entity_poly.pdbx_seq_one_letter_code
_entity_poly.pdbx_strand_id
1 'polypeptide(L)'
;GTVTAKMGSTDMASGNEIINGQPAVFTIIANPGFLLNKIVVNGTAVSALPKGALNKDNTISYTYTTASLTASTTLSVGFAAKKTISVSVTGSSATKDEIVAGKNLPVIKFTPEIAGQVARYRAADGSETSTLPQVVGAYKIVLFSPETMEYAALEDSSKTFTIRNANTLAYAVDGGQGTVTAKMDNKDIMSGGEIAYGKPVIFSIVSNANYRLGAIKQASSDVDISKIKGTYANGNTSYTYTTPNLMSGDSYTFAFVSKDTVRFVANNLVQTVGSIKPVTVTSAVEDIKIEYQLSGKAWVTTLPSTLAVGSYKARLSRAEDLTYRSPVSYTHLRAHE
;
A
#
# COMPACT_ATOMS: atom_id res chain seq x y z
N GLY A 1 47.08 -18.24 -3.46
CA GLY A 1 47.68 -18.96 -2.37
C GLY A 1 49.21 -18.98 -2.47
N THR A 2 49.85 -19.45 -1.44
CA THR A 2 51.32 -19.57 -1.35
C THR A 2 51.73 -20.98 -0.94
N VAL A 3 52.93 -21.37 -1.32
CA VAL A 3 53.54 -22.66 -0.94
C VAL A 3 54.93 -22.41 -0.45
N THR A 4 55.25 -22.92 0.72
CA THR A 4 56.61 -22.98 1.25
C THR A 4 56.97 -24.42 1.56
N ALA A 5 58.27 -24.75 1.54
CA ALA A 5 58.74 -26.09 1.81
C ALA A 5 59.86 -26.10 2.84
N LYS A 6 59.93 -27.16 3.64
CA LYS A 6 61.06 -27.46 4.56
C LYS A 6 61.49 -28.91 4.39
N MET A 7 62.77 -29.13 4.60
CA MET A 7 63.33 -30.47 4.75
C MET A 7 64.08 -30.52 6.07
N GLY A 8 63.55 -31.33 7.02
CA GLY A 8 63.98 -31.21 8.42
C GLY A 8 63.60 -29.81 8.97
N SER A 9 64.64 -29.10 9.49
CA SER A 9 64.47 -27.71 9.97
C SER A 9 64.84 -26.62 8.93
N THR A 10 65.31 -27.01 7.73
CA THR A 10 65.80 -26.10 6.70
C THR A 10 64.74 -25.70 5.73
N ASP A 11 64.58 -24.38 5.50
CA ASP A 11 63.70 -23.83 4.46
C ASP A 11 64.27 -24.17 3.07
N MET A 12 63.39 -24.60 2.20
CA MET A 12 63.70 -25.03 0.82
C MET A 12 63.03 -24.03 -0.17
N ALA A 13 63.84 -23.44 -1.03
CA ALA A 13 63.37 -22.74 -2.19
C ALA A 13 63.22 -23.70 -3.39
N SER A 14 62.40 -23.30 -4.38
CA SER A 14 62.34 -24.07 -5.64
C SER A 14 63.67 -24.10 -6.33
N GLY A 15 64.15 -25.30 -6.70
CA GLY A 15 65.48 -25.55 -7.30
C GLY A 15 66.59 -25.88 -6.31
N ASN A 16 66.31 -25.85 -4.98
CA ASN A 16 67.30 -26.27 -4.01
C ASN A 16 67.56 -27.79 -4.09
N GLU A 17 68.80 -28.19 -3.71
CA GLU A 17 69.10 -29.61 -3.60
C GLU A 17 68.37 -30.28 -2.47
N ILE A 18 67.92 -31.51 -2.71
CA ILE A 18 67.20 -32.34 -1.72
C ILE A 18 68.18 -33.17 -0.91
N ILE A 19 67.89 -33.42 0.37
CA ILE A 19 68.60 -34.37 1.22
C ILE A 19 67.97 -35.72 0.91
N ASN A 20 68.79 -36.60 0.31
CA ASN A 20 68.37 -37.92 -0.08
C ASN A 20 67.80 -38.74 1.11
N GLY A 21 66.69 -39.39 0.95
CA GLY A 21 66.02 -40.21 1.96
C GLY A 21 65.24 -39.42 3.01
N GLN A 22 65.12 -38.08 2.89
CA GLN A 22 64.30 -37.27 3.78
C GLN A 22 62.94 -36.85 3.10
N PRO A 23 61.90 -36.76 3.85
CA PRO A 23 60.64 -36.15 3.37
C PRO A 23 60.71 -34.62 3.31
N ALA A 24 60.03 -34.01 2.39
CA ALA A 24 59.78 -32.58 2.35
C ALA A 24 58.37 -32.29 2.92
N VAL A 25 58.31 -31.27 3.77
CA VAL A 25 57.04 -30.78 4.34
C VAL A 25 56.69 -29.48 3.66
N PHE A 26 55.55 -29.45 3.00
CA PHE A 26 55.02 -28.29 2.33
C PHE A 26 53.93 -27.66 3.19
N THR A 27 54.05 -26.36 3.44
CA THR A 27 52.98 -25.54 3.98
C THR A 27 52.32 -24.80 2.83
N ILE A 28 51.03 -25.08 2.62
CA ILE A 28 50.24 -24.54 1.53
C ILE A 28 49.20 -23.65 2.15
N ILE A 29 49.13 -22.38 1.75
CA ILE A 29 48.16 -21.41 2.26
C ILE A 29 47.24 -21.00 1.11
N ALA A 30 45.94 -21.29 1.22
CA ALA A 30 44.92 -20.76 0.34
C ALA A 30 44.49 -19.36 0.79
N ASN A 31 44.36 -18.45 -0.15
CA ASN A 31 43.84 -17.12 0.12
C ASN A 31 42.36 -17.18 0.57
N PRO A 32 41.82 -16.13 1.25
CA PRO A 32 40.40 -16.00 1.56
C PRO A 32 39.55 -16.26 0.31
N GLY A 33 38.43 -16.96 0.47
CA GLY A 33 37.53 -17.31 -0.63
C GLY A 33 37.99 -18.51 -1.46
N PHE A 34 39.13 -19.12 -1.17
CA PHE A 34 39.66 -20.28 -1.89
C PHE A 34 39.95 -21.45 -0.96
N LEU A 35 39.99 -22.65 -1.54
CA LEU A 35 40.40 -23.88 -0.87
C LEU A 35 41.38 -24.66 -1.77
N LEU A 36 42.21 -25.48 -1.15
CA LEU A 36 43.08 -26.42 -1.87
C LEU A 36 42.22 -27.50 -2.52
N ASN A 37 42.29 -27.65 -3.84
CA ASN A 37 41.56 -28.67 -4.56
C ASN A 37 42.41 -29.71 -5.27
N LYS A 38 43.73 -29.47 -5.36
CA LYS A 38 44.63 -30.38 -6.06
C LYS A 38 46.07 -30.24 -5.54
N ILE A 39 46.74 -31.39 -5.35
CA ILE A 39 48.20 -31.51 -5.21
C ILE A 39 48.63 -32.49 -6.28
N VAL A 40 49.68 -32.15 -7.02
CA VAL A 40 50.29 -33.03 -8.01
C VAL A 40 51.79 -33.14 -7.67
N VAL A 41 52.26 -34.37 -7.54
CA VAL A 41 53.65 -34.68 -7.28
C VAL A 41 54.18 -35.52 -8.46
N ASN A 42 55.22 -35.01 -9.13
CA ASN A 42 55.83 -35.64 -10.31
C ASN A 42 54.80 -36.04 -11.38
N GLY A 43 53.84 -35.13 -11.64
CA GLY A 43 52.77 -35.38 -12.62
C GLY A 43 51.61 -36.24 -12.14
N THR A 44 51.70 -36.87 -10.95
CA THR A 44 50.67 -37.71 -10.38
C THR A 44 49.85 -36.95 -9.32
N ALA A 45 48.53 -36.94 -9.46
CA ALA A 45 47.64 -36.32 -8.48
C ALA A 45 47.59 -37.12 -7.18
N VAL A 46 47.71 -36.40 -6.05
CA VAL A 46 47.55 -36.98 -4.71
C VAL A 46 46.06 -37.34 -4.50
N SER A 47 45.78 -38.59 -4.14
CA SER A 47 44.43 -39.11 -4.01
C SER A 47 43.69 -38.57 -2.80
N ALA A 48 44.35 -38.24 -1.71
CA ALA A 48 43.76 -37.65 -0.49
C ALA A 48 44.47 -36.34 -0.13
N LEU A 49 43.72 -35.25 -0.23
CA LEU A 49 44.23 -33.94 0.18
C LEU A 49 44.33 -33.82 1.70
N PRO A 50 45.34 -33.09 2.21
CA PRO A 50 45.49 -32.86 3.64
C PRO A 50 44.30 -32.06 4.17
N LYS A 51 43.94 -32.28 5.44
CA LYS A 51 42.95 -31.44 6.12
C LYS A 51 43.51 -30.05 6.31
N GLY A 52 42.70 -29.04 5.98
CA GLY A 52 43.03 -27.63 6.19
C GLY A 52 42.62 -27.15 7.58
N ALA A 53 43.23 -26.04 8.00
CA ALA A 53 42.87 -25.28 9.19
C ALA A 53 42.56 -23.83 8.77
N LEU A 54 41.38 -23.35 9.09
CA LEU A 54 40.97 -21.97 8.85
C LEU A 54 41.67 -21.05 9.85
N ASN A 55 42.37 -20.06 9.33
CA ASN A 55 43.09 -19.06 10.13
C ASN A 55 42.21 -17.84 10.44
N LYS A 56 42.63 -17.01 11.39
CA LYS A 56 41.88 -15.78 11.77
C LYS A 56 41.78 -14.74 10.65
N ASP A 57 42.69 -14.78 9.69
CA ASP A 57 42.72 -13.91 8.50
C ASP A 57 41.96 -14.49 7.30
N ASN A 58 41.11 -15.51 7.54
CA ASN A 58 40.34 -16.24 6.55
C ASN A 58 41.15 -17.01 5.51
N THR A 59 42.47 -17.11 5.66
CA THR A 59 43.28 -18.07 4.89
C THR A 59 43.09 -19.48 5.40
N ILE A 60 43.43 -20.52 4.58
CA ILE A 60 43.44 -21.90 5.03
C ILE A 60 44.83 -22.46 4.88
N SER A 61 45.36 -22.95 5.98
CA SER A 61 46.68 -23.61 6.01
C SER A 61 46.51 -25.12 5.86
N TYR A 62 47.32 -25.71 4.99
CA TYR A 62 47.39 -27.14 4.77
C TYR A 62 48.86 -27.57 4.94
N THR A 63 49.10 -28.74 5.50
CA THR A 63 50.41 -29.36 5.57
C THR A 63 50.40 -30.64 4.75
N TYR A 64 51.28 -30.72 3.77
CA TYR A 64 51.51 -31.90 2.97
C TYR A 64 52.93 -32.39 3.13
N THR A 65 53.10 -33.66 3.51
CA THR A 65 54.41 -34.32 3.67
C THR A 65 54.59 -35.37 2.59
N THR A 66 55.64 -35.30 1.84
CA THR A 66 55.99 -36.31 0.84
C THR A 66 56.51 -37.59 1.52
N ALA A 67 56.51 -38.70 0.75
CA ALA A 67 57.40 -39.79 1.11
C ALA A 67 58.88 -39.35 1.10
N SER A 68 59.75 -40.15 1.66
CA SER A 68 61.20 -39.91 1.56
C SER A 68 61.64 -39.72 0.12
N LEU A 69 62.31 -38.60 -0.17
CA LEU A 69 62.69 -38.21 -1.51
C LEU A 69 64.05 -38.82 -1.85
N THR A 70 64.10 -39.54 -2.96
CA THR A 70 65.37 -40.15 -3.48
C THR A 70 65.76 -39.56 -4.84
N ALA A 71 64.99 -38.69 -5.39
CA ALA A 71 65.18 -38.03 -6.68
C ALA A 71 64.54 -36.63 -6.71
N SER A 72 64.94 -35.83 -7.69
CA SER A 72 64.27 -34.54 -7.98
C SER A 72 62.74 -34.67 -8.06
N THR A 73 62.09 -33.82 -7.33
CA THR A 73 60.65 -33.88 -7.18
C THR A 73 60.00 -32.53 -7.50
N THR A 74 58.98 -32.58 -8.32
CA THR A 74 58.14 -31.41 -8.60
C THR A 74 56.82 -31.48 -7.84
N LEU A 75 56.41 -30.37 -7.27
CA LEU A 75 55.08 -30.25 -6.65
C LEU A 75 54.34 -29.05 -7.26
N SER A 76 53.13 -29.29 -7.64
CA SER A 76 52.17 -28.21 -8.01
C SER A 76 50.88 -28.32 -7.22
N VAL A 77 50.27 -27.20 -6.93
CA VAL A 77 49.01 -27.11 -6.20
C VAL A 77 47.99 -26.36 -7.01
N GLY A 78 46.74 -26.72 -6.86
CA GLY A 78 45.57 -26.02 -7.42
C GLY A 78 44.68 -25.53 -6.31
N PHE A 79 44.12 -24.35 -6.51
CA PHE A 79 43.09 -23.77 -5.64
C PHE A 79 41.78 -23.62 -6.39
N ALA A 80 40.67 -23.84 -5.72
CA ALA A 80 39.33 -23.61 -6.26
C ALA A 80 38.62 -22.58 -5.39
N ALA A 81 37.72 -21.81 -5.98
CA ALA A 81 36.84 -20.94 -5.23
C ALA A 81 35.94 -21.74 -4.29
N LYS A 82 35.76 -21.24 -3.07
CA LYS A 82 34.75 -21.75 -2.14
C LYS A 82 33.35 -21.55 -2.69
N LYS A 83 32.38 -22.27 -2.16
CA LYS A 83 30.98 -22.05 -2.45
C LYS A 83 30.51 -20.68 -1.97
N THR A 84 29.53 -20.12 -2.61
CA THR A 84 28.91 -18.86 -2.23
C THR A 84 27.66 -19.09 -1.38
N ILE A 85 27.36 -18.15 -0.52
CA ILE A 85 26.11 -18.10 0.24
C ILE A 85 25.12 -17.22 -0.51
N SER A 86 23.93 -17.70 -0.72
CA SER A 86 22.82 -16.89 -1.24
C SER A 86 21.95 -16.37 -0.11
N VAL A 87 21.38 -15.18 -0.28
CA VAL A 87 20.44 -14.59 0.68
C VAL A 87 19.16 -14.20 -0.03
N SER A 88 18.04 -14.62 0.52
CA SER A 88 16.72 -14.14 0.12
C SER A 88 16.17 -13.20 1.19
N VAL A 89 15.59 -12.08 0.74
CA VAL A 89 14.84 -11.15 1.58
C VAL A 89 13.41 -11.12 1.06
N THR A 90 12.46 -11.55 1.88
CA THR A 90 11.03 -11.62 1.54
C THR A 90 10.23 -10.86 2.57
N GLY A 91 8.96 -10.54 2.30
CA GLY A 91 8.07 -9.88 3.27
C GLY A 91 7.95 -8.37 3.14
N SER A 92 8.76 -7.72 2.28
CA SER A 92 8.49 -6.33 1.90
C SER A 92 7.28 -6.25 0.98
N SER A 93 6.53 -5.14 1.01
CA SER A 93 5.43 -4.95 0.05
C SER A 93 5.99 -5.02 -1.37
N ALA A 94 5.39 -5.85 -2.21
CA ALA A 94 5.93 -6.26 -3.52
C ALA A 94 6.14 -5.13 -4.55
N THR A 95 5.94 -3.88 -4.18
CA THR A 95 5.99 -2.77 -5.13
C THR A 95 7.05 -1.70 -4.86
N LYS A 96 7.64 -1.62 -3.67
CA LYS A 96 8.63 -0.56 -3.35
C LYS A 96 9.36 -0.81 -2.04
N ASP A 97 10.07 -1.79 -1.76
CA ASP A 97 10.94 -1.91 -0.56
C ASP A 97 10.46 -1.09 0.68
N GLU A 98 9.14 -0.89 0.81
CA GLU A 98 8.50 -0.12 1.86
C GLU A 98 7.80 -1.05 2.85
N ILE A 99 8.01 -0.78 4.12
CA ILE A 99 7.43 -1.54 5.23
C ILE A 99 6.58 -0.59 6.05
N VAL A 100 5.33 -0.98 6.32
CA VAL A 100 4.53 -0.30 7.33
C VAL A 100 5.03 -0.73 8.70
N ALA A 101 5.27 0.24 9.59
CA ALA A 101 5.72 -0.04 10.95
C ALA A 101 4.86 -1.13 11.62
N GLY A 102 5.52 -2.19 12.07
CA GLY A 102 4.87 -3.34 12.68
C GLY A 102 4.20 -4.36 11.75
N LYS A 103 4.24 -4.16 10.42
CA LYS A 103 3.64 -5.08 9.43
C LYS A 103 4.61 -5.44 8.30
N ASN A 104 4.40 -6.60 7.69
CA ASN A 104 5.17 -7.08 6.53
C ASN A 104 6.68 -7.02 6.74
N LEU A 105 7.13 -7.50 7.91
CA LEU A 105 8.53 -7.50 8.30
C LEU A 105 9.37 -8.28 7.29
N PRO A 106 10.57 -7.80 6.91
CA PRO A 106 11.45 -8.55 6.04
C PRO A 106 11.90 -9.84 6.73
N VAL A 107 11.73 -10.94 6.04
CA VAL A 107 12.27 -12.24 6.43
C VAL A 107 13.55 -12.46 5.65
N ILE A 108 14.68 -12.56 6.36
CA ILE A 108 16.00 -12.77 5.79
C ILE A 108 16.35 -14.23 5.98
N LYS A 109 16.68 -14.91 4.89
CA LYS A 109 17.08 -16.31 4.89
C LYS A 109 18.41 -16.48 4.16
N PHE A 110 19.40 -17.00 4.87
CA PHE A 110 20.67 -17.43 4.29
C PHE A 110 20.56 -18.88 3.79
N THR A 111 21.20 -19.18 2.68
CA THR A 111 21.25 -20.52 2.13
C THR A 111 22.68 -20.85 1.68
N PRO A 112 23.35 -21.80 2.34
CA PRO A 112 22.92 -22.48 3.56
C PRO A 112 22.97 -21.61 4.82
N GLU A 113 22.28 -22.04 5.88
CA GLU A 113 22.45 -21.45 7.21
C GLU A 113 23.72 -22.01 7.85
N ILE A 114 24.59 -21.11 8.31
CA ILE A 114 25.83 -21.46 9.06
C ILE A 114 25.96 -20.58 10.29
N ALA A 115 26.71 -21.04 11.27
CA ALA A 115 26.94 -20.29 12.50
C ALA A 115 27.66 -18.96 12.22
N GLY A 116 27.27 -17.92 12.95
CA GLY A 116 27.85 -16.58 12.83
C GLY A 116 27.29 -15.68 11.74
N GLN A 117 26.27 -16.15 11.00
CA GLN A 117 25.53 -15.31 10.08
C GLN A 117 24.72 -14.25 10.84
N VAL A 118 24.76 -13.01 10.37
CA VAL A 118 24.09 -11.88 11.00
C VAL A 118 23.45 -11.01 9.94
N ALA A 119 22.21 -10.57 10.22
CA ALA A 119 21.59 -9.47 9.53
C ALA A 119 21.46 -8.28 10.49
N ARG A 120 21.83 -7.10 10.06
CA ARG A 120 21.71 -5.85 10.80
C ARG A 120 21.01 -4.81 9.95
N TYR A 121 20.45 -3.82 10.59
CA TYR A 121 19.76 -2.72 9.96
C TYR A 121 20.49 -1.43 10.28
N ARG A 122 20.97 -0.74 9.25
CA ARG A 122 21.70 0.53 9.38
C ARG A 122 20.80 1.68 9.00
N ALA A 123 20.61 2.63 9.91
CA ALA A 123 19.87 3.87 9.66
C ALA A 123 20.72 4.88 8.87
N ALA A 124 20.08 5.97 8.42
CA ALA A 124 20.75 7.03 7.65
C ALA A 124 21.86 7.76 8.44
N ASP A 125 21.76 7.80 9.76
CA ASP A 125 22.80 8.36 10.66
C ASP A 125 23.99 7.42 10.88
N GLY A 126 23.95 6.22 10.30
CA GLY A 126 24.99 5.19 10.44
C GLY A 126 24.82 4.26 11.64
N SER A 127 23.84 4.49 12.51
CA SER A 127 23.53 3.58 13.63
C SER A 127 23.06 2.22 13.12
N GLU A 128 23.47 1.15 13.82
CA GLU A 128 23.10 -0.23 13.48
C GLU A 128 22.36 -0.91 14.62
N THR A 129 21.37 -1.72 14.26
CA THR A 129 20.66 -2.60 15.19
C THR A 129 20.50 -4.00 14.60
N SER A 130 20.52 -5.01 15.45
CA SER A 130 20.22 -6.40 15.07
C SER A 130 18.72 -6.71 15.12
N THR A 131 17.93 -5.85 15.74
CA THR A 131 16.46 -5.96 15.75
C THR A 131 15.88 -5.09 14.66
N LEU A 132 14.75 -5.53 14.08
CA LEU A 132 14.08 -4.75 13.06
C LEU A 132 13.68 -3.38 13.62
N PRO A 133 14.08 -2.27 12.97
CA PRO A 133 13.69 -0.95 13.39
C PRO A 133 12.16 -0.77 13.37
N GLN A 134 11.64 0.02 14.30
CA GLN A 134 10.23 0.38 14.37
C GLN A 134 9.98 1.88 14.05
N VAL A 135 11.04 2.64 13.88
CA VAL A 135 10.98 4.07 13.62
C VAL A 135 10.89 4.32 12.12
N VAL A 136 10.07 5.28 11.73
CA VAL A 136 9.96 5.74 10.34
C VAL A 136 11.31 6.23 9.83
N GLY A 137 11.73 5.75 8.67
CA GLY A 137 13.01 6.12 8.09
C GLY A 137 13.48 5.16 7.00
N ALA A 138 14.56 5.54 6.35
CA ALA A 138 15.24 4.69 5.36
C ALA A 138 16.36 3.88 6.04
N TYR A 139 16.44 2.61 5.69
CA TYR A 139 17.37 1.66 6.27
C TYR A 139 18.09 0.85 5.20
N LYS A 140 19.32 0.43 5.50
CA LYS A 140 20.04 -0.58 4.74
C LYS A 140 20.07 -1.89 5.53
N ILE A 141 19.92 -3.00 4.84
CA ILE A 141 20.15 -4.33 5.42
C ILE A 141 21.64 -4.65 5.22
N VAL A 142 22.36 -4.84 6.30
CA VAL A 142 23.75 -5.26 6.30
C VAL A 142 23.77 -6.75 6.59
N LEU A 143 24.14 -7.53 5.59
CA LEU A 143 24.20 -8.98 5.63
C LEU A 143 25.64 -9.40 5.81
N PHE A 144 25.92 -10.24 6.78
CA PHE A 144 27.23 -10.80 7.03
C PHE A 144 27.14 -12.31 7.19
N SER A 145 28.08 -13.01 6.59
CA SER A 145 28.35 -14.42 6.86
C SER A 145 29.88 -14.63 6.98
N PRO A 146 30.34 -15.25 8.05
CA PRO A 146 31.76 -15.51 8.19
C PRO A 146 32.25 -16.50 7.13
N GLU A 147 33.50 -16.43 6.80
CA GLU A 147 34.20 -17.45 6.00
C GLU A 147 34.28 -18.77 6.75
N THR A 148 34.07 -19.87 6.05
CA THR A 148 34.27 -21.22 6.59
C THR A 148 35.24 -22.02 5.74
N MET A 149 35.42 -23.28 6.05
CA MET A 149 36.22 -24.17 5.22
C MET A 149 35.63 -24.39 3.83
N GLU A 150 34.32 -24.29 3.70
CA GLU A 150 33.58 -24.64 2.48
C GLU A 150 33.00 -23.42 1.77
N TYR A 151 32.58 -22.38 2.50
CA TYR A 151 31.92 -21.21 2.00
C TYR A 151 32.76 -19.95 2.16
N ALA A 152 32.76 -19.11 1.12
CA ALA A 152 33.38 -17.78 1.17
C ALA A 152 32.59 -16.85 2.10
N ALA A 153 33.26 -15.87 2.67
CA ALA A 153 32.59 -14.81 3.43
C ALA A 153 31.58 -14.06 2.54
N LEU A 154 30.50 -13.62 3.15
CA LEU A 154 29.52 -12.70 2.52
C LEU A 154 29.49 -11.41 3.32
N GLU A 155 29.62 -10.30 2.64
CA GLU A 155 29.28 -8.98 3.14
C GLU A 155 28.49 -8.24 2.06
N ASP A 156 27.21 -7.94 2.33
CA ASP A 156 26.32 -7.25 1.40
C ASP A 156 25.51 -6.20 2.15
N SER A 157 25.53 -4.97 1.67
CA SER A 157 24.73 -3.85 2.16
C SER A 157 23.97 -3.16 1.04
N SER A 158 23.75 -3.84 -0.08
CA SER A 158 23.07 -3.31 -1.26
C SER A 158 21.53 -3.19 -1.08
N LYS A 159 20.96 -3.97 -0.15
CA LYS A 159 19.51 -3.98 0.09
C LYS A 159 19.09 -2.82 0.97
N THR A 160 18.09 -2.08 0.51
CA THR A 160 17.49 -0.95 1.24
C THR A 160 16.00 -1.16 1.42
N PHE A 161 15.44 -0.57 2.45
CA PHE A 161 13.99 -0.50 2.66
C PHE A 161 13.63 0.77 3.43
N THR A 162 12.37 1.16 3.37
CA THR A 162 11.85 2.31 4.10
C THR A 162 10.73 1.88 5.04
N ILE A 163 10.80 2.29 6.29
CA ILE A 163 9.69 2.16 7.24
C ILE A 163 8.87 3.44 7.18
N ARG A 164 7.57 3.31 7.01
CA ARG A 164 6.61 4.40 7.02
C ARG A 164 5.47 4.13 8.00
N ASN A 165 4.77 5.16 8.40
CA ASN A 165 3.51 5.00 9.12
C ASN A 165 2.46 4.30 8.23
N ALA A 166 1.53 3.61 8.87
CA ALA A 166 0.35 3.15 8.17
C ALA A 166 -0.40 4.35 7.58
N ASN A 167 -0.76 4.29 6.31
CA ASN A 167 -1.69 5.24 5.74
C ASN A 167 -3.09 4.85 6.22
N THR A 168 -3.77 5.76 6.90
CA THR A 168 -5.14 5.54 7.37
C THR A 168 -6.08 6.55 6.72
N LEU A 169 -7.30 6.12 6.46
CA LEU A 169 -8.38 6.96 5.95
C LEU A 169 -9.36 7.23 7.09
N ALA A 170 -9.46 8.48 7.52
CA ALA A 170 -10.54 8.92 8.39
C ALA A 170 -11.65 9.55 7.55
N TYR A 171 -12.92 9.25 7.84
CA TYR A 171 -14.03 9.98 7.24
C TYR A 171 -15.22 10.03 8.19
N ALA A 172 -15.97 11.13 8.09
CA ALA A 172 -17.10 11.40 8.93
C ALA A 172 -18.20 12.18 8.17
N VAL A 173 -19.42 12.08 8.66
CA VAL A 173 -20.56 12.90 8.22
C VAL A 173 -20.77 14.01 9.25
N ASP A 174 -20.71 15.25 8.78
CA ASP A 174 -21.04 16.41 9.59
C ASP A 174 -22.56 16.61 9.62
N GLY A 175 -23.11 16.81 10.85
CA GLY A 175 -24.54 17.04 11.06
C GLY A 175 -25.47 15.83 10.85
N GLY A 176 -24.96 14.63 10.50
CA GLY A 176 -25.72 13.39 10.52
C GLY A 176 -26.81 13.23 9.47
N GLN A 177 -26.83 14.05 8.42
CA GLN A 177 -27.91 14.08 7.42
C GLN A 177 -27.67 13.20 6.19
N GLY A 178 -26.94 12.12 6.36
CA GLY A 178 -26.66 11.15 5.32
C GLY A 178 -25.74 10.03 5.81
N THR A 179 -25.35 9.17 4.90
CA THR A 179 -24.41 8.08 5.13
C THR A 179 -23.30 8.11 4.10
N VAL A 180 -22.12 7.69 4.51
CA VAL A 180 -20.95 7.57 3.64
C VAL A 180 -20.29 6.24 3.89
N THR A 181 -19.96 5.53 2.81
CA THR A 181 -19.12 4.33 2.84
C THR A 181 -17.95 4.52 1.89
N ALA A 182 -16.85 3.85 2.17
CA ALA A 182 -15.62 3.94 1.38
C ALA A 182 -15.19 2.58 0.89
N LYS A 183 -14.68 2.52 -0.35
CA LYS A 183 -14.08 1.31 -0.93
C LYS A 183 -12.74 1.63 -1.58
N MET A 184 -11.82 0.68 -1.51
CA MET A 184 -10.57 0.66 -2.26
C MET A 184 -10.38 -0.73 -2.86
N ASP A 185 -10.12 -0.82 -4.16
CA ASP A 185 -10.01 -2.10 -4.88
C ASP A 185 -11.21 -3.05 -4.60
N ASN A 186 -12.43 -2.50 -4.58
CA ASN A 186 -13.70 -3.19 -4.26
C ASN A 186 -13.82 -3.74 -2.82
N LYS A 187 -12.88 -3.42 -1.92
CA LYS A 187 -12.96 -3.78 -0.49
C LYS A 187 -13.46 -2.60 0.32
N ASP A 188 -14.34 -2.87 1.27
CA ASP A 188 -14.84 -1.85 2.18
C ASP A 188 -13.71 -1.36 3.11
N ILE A 189 -13.61 -0.06 3.27
CA ILE A 189 -12.68 0.61 4.18
C ILE A 189 -13.52 1.31 5.25
N MET A 190 -13.33 0.93 6.50
CA MET A 190 -13.94 1.63 7.63
C MET A 190 -13.16 2.91 7.95
N SER A 191 -13.85 3.92 8.51
CA SER A 191 -13.16 5.13 9.00
C SER A 191 -12.09 4.77 10.03
N GLY A 192 -10.88 5.28 9.86
CA GLY A 192 -9.68 4.88 10.60
C GLY A 192 -8.96 3.65 10.02
N GLY A 193 -9.52 3.01 8.99
CA GLY A 193 -8.93 1.83 8.36
C GLY A 193 -7.69 2.16 7.52
N GLU A 194 -6.84 1.17 7.33
CA GLU A 194 -5.63 1.30 6.51
C GLU A 194 -5.95 1.32 5.02
N ILE A 195 -5.21 2.14 4.29
CA ILE A 195 -5.30 2.27 2.84
C ILE A 195 -3.96 1.98 2.17
N ALA A 196 -4.01 1.43 0.97
CA ALA A 196 -2.82 1.18 0.17
C ALA A 196 -2.27 2.50 -0.41
N TYR A 197 -0.96 2.65 -0.37
CA TYR A 197 -0.25 3.77 -0.98
C TYR A 197 -0.50 3.85 -2.50
N GLY A 198 -0.74 5.04 -2.99
CA GLY A 198 -0.88 5.32 -4.43
C GLY A 198 -2.19 4.81 -5.04
N LYS A 199 -3.20 4.49 -4.24
CA LYS A 199 -4.52 4.04 -4.70
C LYS A 199 -5.60 5.09 -4.40
N PRO A 200 -6.62 5.23 -5.26
CA PRO A 200 -7.77 6.07 -4.98
C PRO A 200 -8.77 5.34 -4.06
N VAL A 201 -9.55 6.11 -3.34
CA VAL A 201 -10.72 5.66 -2.59
C VAL A 201 -11.98 6.11 -3.29
N ILE A 202 -12.98 5.25 -3.35
CA ILE A 202 -14.31 5.55 -3.87
C ILE A 202 -15.26 5.68 -2.68
N PHE A 203 -15.81 6.87 -2.49
CA PHE A 203 -16.86 7.14 -1.53
C PHE A 203 -18.22 7.00 -2.19
N SER A 204 -19.10 6.20 -1.58
CA SER A 204 -20.54 6.17 -1.87
C SER A 204 -21.25 6.99 -0.81
N ILE A 205 -21.92 8.05 -1.24
CA ILE A 205 -22.52 9.07 -0.39
C ILE A 205 -24.01 9.05 -0.63
N VAL A 206 -24.81 8.93 0.42
CA VAL A 206 -26.29 8.93 0.32
C VAL A 206 -26.83 9.96 1.30
N SER A 207 -27.56 10.96 0.80
CA SER A 207 -28.22 11.94 1.64
C SER A 207 -29.54 11.38 2.19
N ASN A 208 -29.93 11.80 3.39
CA ASN A 208 -31.30 11.59 3.87
C ASN A 208 -32.31 12.39 3.03
N ALA A 209 -33.57 12.01 3.13
CA ALA A 209 -34.67 12.74 2.49
C ALA A 209 -34.62 14.25 2.84
N ASN A 210 -34.95 15.09 1.88
CA ASN A 210 -34.88 16.56 1.97
C ASN A 210 -33.51 17.18 2.09
N TYR A 211 -32.42 16.38 1.98
CA TYR A 211 -31.04 16.86 2.01
C TYR A 211 -30.30 16.54 0.71
N ARG A 212 -29.26 17.28 0.45
CA ARG A 212 -28.31 17.06 -0.65
C ARG A 212 -26.88 17.25 -0.17
N LEU A 213 -25.92 16.71 -0.89
CA LEU A 213 -24.51 16.97 -0.61
C LEU A 213 -24.23 18.47 -0.75
N GLY A 214 -23.70 19.07 0.29
CA GLY A 214 -23.36 20.49 0.36
C GLY A 214 -21.87 20.76 0.25
N ALA A 215 -21.05 19.92 0.88
CA ALA A 215 -19.59 20.04 0.83
C ALA A 215 -18.90 18.71 1.07
N ILE A 216 -17.71 18.59 0.52
CA ILE A 216 -16.70 17.59 0.91
C ILE A 216 -15.45 18.38 1.30
N LYS A 217 -14.88 18.08 2.46
CA LYS A 217 -13.59 18.62 2.87
C LYS A 217 -12.57 17.50 2.94
N GLN A 218 -11.40 17.74 2.38
CA GLN A 218 -10.20 16.91 2.53
C GLN A 218 -9.29 17.61 3.53
N ALA A 219 -9.08 17.02 4.69
CA ALA A 219 -8.52 17.69 5.87
C ALA A 219 -9.28 19.00 6.16
N SER A 220 -8.68 20.18 5.89
CA SER A 220 -9.31 21.48 6.05
C SER A 220 -9.64 22.19 4.72
N SER A 221 -9.34 21.57 3.59
CA SER A 221 -9.52 22.15 2.25
C SER A 221 -10.83 21.69 1.61
N ASP A 222 -11.53 22.59 0.94
CA ASP A 222 -12.74 22.24 0.21
C ASP A 222 -12.42 21.48 -1.08
N VAL A 223 -13.18 20.42 -1.33
CA VAL A 223 -13.16 19.66 -2.58
C VAL A 223 -14.16 20.29 -3.54
N ASP A 224 -13.79 20.49 -4.79
CA ASP A 224 -14.72 20.94 -5.83
C ASP A 224 -15.78 19.85 -6.10
N ILE A 225 -16.98 20.06 -5.60
CA ILE A 225 -18.12 19.15 -5.78
C ILE A 225 -18.95 19.46 -7.02
N SER A 226 -18.65 20.51 -7.79
CA SER A 226 -19.45 20.93 -8.96
C SER A 226 -19.54 19.85 -10.04
N LYS A 227 -18.56 18.96 -10.10
CA LYS A 227 -18.49 17.84 -11.05
C LYS A 227 -19.11 16.54 -10.51
N ILE A 228 -19.52 16.50 -9.24
CA ILE A 228 -20.11 15.32 -8.63
C ILE A 228 -21.60 15.31 -8.91
N LYS A 229 -22.01 14.45 -9.85
CA LYS A 229 -23.42 14.30 -10.21
C LYS A 229 -24.16 13.42 -9.21
N GLY A 230 -25.31 13.89 -8.74
CA GLY A 230 -26.22 13.12 -7.91
C GLY A 230 -27.26 12.36 -8.73
N THR A 231 -27.73 11.26 -8.17
CA THR A 231 -28.90 10.51 -8.67
C THR A 231 -29.94 10.47 -7.59
N TYR A 232 -31.13 11.01 -7.87
CA TYR A 232 -32.25 11.00 -6.94
C TYR A 232 -33.12 9.75 -7.16
N ALA A 233 -33.37 9.00 -6.09
CA ALA A 233 -34.30 7.86 -6.10
C ALA A 233 -34.84 7.61 -4.69
N ASN A 234 -36.12 7.29 -4.61
CA ASN A 234 -36.81 6.88 -3.36
C ASN A 234 -36.62 7.86 -2.17
N GLY A 235 -36.64 9.16 -2.43
CA GLY A 235 -36.48 10.19 -1.41
C GLY A 235 -35.05 10.54 -1.07
N ASN A 236 -34.06 9.77 -1.52
CA ASN A 236 -32.65 9.99 -1.23
C ASN A 236 -31.88 10.42 -2.48
N THR A 237 -30.76 11.11 -2.27
CA THR A 237 -29.84 11.41 -3.36
C THR A 237 -28.53 10.70 -3.12
N SER A 238 -28.08 9.95 -4.12
CA SER A 238 -26.81 9.22 -4.08
C SER A 238 -25.75 9.91 -4.92
N TYR A 239 -24.51 9.95 -4.43
CA TYR A 239 -23.35 10.52 -5.12
C TYR A 239 -22.17 9.55 -5.03
N THR A 240 -21.28 9.64 -5.99
CA THR A 240 -20.00 8.93 -5.96
C THR A 240 -18.87 9.94 -6.06
N TYR A 241 -17.93 9.87 -5.13
CA TYR A 241 -16.70 10.67 -5.16
C TYR A 241 -15.50 9.75 -5.16
N THR A 242 -14.61 9.93 -6.13
CA THR A 242 -13.34 9.20 -6.21
C THR A 242 -12.19 10.16 -5.90
N THR A 243 -11.38 9.84 -4.92
CA THR A 243 -10.23 10.65 -4.56
C THR A 243 -9.14 10.57 -5.63
N PRO A 244 -8.19 11.51 -5.68
CA PRO A 244 -6.89 11.26 -6.29
C PRO A 244 -6.19 10.04 -5.64
N ASN A 245 -5.11 9.58 -6.24
CA ASN A 245 -4.28 8.55 -5.62
C ASN A 245 -3.72 9.06 -4.29
N LEU A 246 -4.02 8.38 -3.19
CA LEU A 246 -3.60 8.79 -1.85
C LEU A 246 -2.17 8.31 -1.58
N MET A 247 -1.27 9.25 -1.35
CA MET A 247 0.15 9.00 -1.06
C MET A 247 0.46 9.00 0.45
N SER A 248 -0.53 9.31 1.29
CA SER A 248 -0.44 9.33 2.75
C SER A 248 -1.81 9.05 3.34
N GLY A 249 -1.89 8.93 4.65
CA GLY A 249 -3.16 8.97 5.37
C GLY A 249 -3.87 10.30 5.14
N ASP A 250 -5.19 10.27 5.12
CA ASP A 250 -6.01 11.44 4.84
C ASP A 250 -7.34 11.40 5.63
N SER A 251 -8.02 12.54 5.67
CA SER A 251 -9.31 12.66 6.32
C SER A 251 -10.32 13.40 5.44
N TYR A 252 -11.55 12.91 5.42
CA TYR A 252 -12.64 13.50 4.66
C TYR A 252 -13.83 13.77 5.55
N THR A 253 -14.46 14.93 5.37
CA THR A 253 -15.71 15.27 6.04
C THR A 253 -16.75 15.61 5.00
N PHE A 254 -17.93 15.01 5.13
CA PHE A 254 -19.06 15.18 4.22
C PHE A 254 -20.16 15.95 4.92
N ALA A 255 -20.53 17.09 4.39
CA ALA A 255 -21.61 17.92 4.92
C ALA A 255 -22.79 17.88 3.98
N PHE A 256 -23.98 17.78 4.57
CA PHE A 256 -25.25 17.81 3.85
C PHE A 256 -26.00 19.11 4.17
N VAL A 257 -26.65 19.67 3.16
CA VAL A 257 -27.47 20.85 3.29
C VAL A 257 -28.92 20.52 2.94
N SER A 258 -29.85 21.23 3.55
CA SER A 258 -31.27 21.09 3.20
C SER A 258 -31.47 21.42 1.72
N LYS A 259 -32.31 20.66 1.06
CA LYS A 259 -32.82 21.02 -0.28
C LYS A 259 -33.62 22.31 -0.21
N ASP A 260 -33.62 23.06 -1.27
CA ASP A 260 -34.33 24.31 -1.35
C ASP A 260 -35.84 24.08 -1.27
N THR A 261 -36.57 25.07 -0.77
CA THR A 261 -38.03 25.04 -0.71
C THR A 261 -38.58 25.85 -1.88
N VAL A 262 -39.44 25.24 -2.64
CA VAL A 262 -40.19 25.97 -3.68
C VAL A 262 -41.28 26.80 -3.02
N ARG A 263 -41.36 28.07 -3.35
CA ARG A 263 -42.48 28.94 -2.97
C ARG A 263 -43.45 29.04 -4.12
N PHE A 264 -44.71 28.85 -3.80
CA PHE A 264 -45.83 28.99 -4.75
C PHE A 264 -46.61 30.26 -4.48
N VAL A 265 -46.90 31.04 -5.51
CA VAL A 265 -47.87 32.12 -5.49
C VAL A 265 -48.99 31.73 -6.43
N ALA A 266 -50.13 31.41 -5.86
CA ALA A 266 -51.31 31.03 -6.62
C ALA A 266 -52.13 32.30 -6.98
N ASN A 267 -52.54 32.37 -8.23
CA ASN A 267 -53.39 33.46 -8.76
C ASN A 267 -54.75 32.90 -9.17
N ASN A 268 -55.70 33.76 -9.42
CA ASN A 268 -57.08 33.41 -9.80
C ASN A 268 -57.79 32.58 -8.73
N LEU A 269 -57.58 32.92 -7.45
CA LEU A 269 -58.22 32.22 -6.32
C LEU A 269 -59.68 32.63 -6.10
N VAL A 270 -60.10 33.71 -6.69
CA VAL A 270 -61.51 34.17 -6.69
C VAL A 270 -62.07 33.90 -8.07
N GLN A 271 -63.19 33.20 -8.12
CA GLN A 271 -63.86 32.79 -9.35
C GLN A 271 -65.28 33.36 -9.38
N THR A 272 -65.78 33.64 -10.56
CA THR A 272 -67.18 34.04 -10.77
C THR A 272 -67.89 32.89 -11.43
N VAL A 273 -69.12 32.58 -10.95
CA VAL A 273 -69.97 31.53 -11.56
C VAL A 273 -70.21 31.89 -13.02
N GLY A 274 -69.99 30.94 -13.91
CA GLY A 274 -70.12 31.14 -15.37
C GLY A 274 -68.84 31.75 -16.04
N SER A 275 -67.81 32.17 -15.25
CA SER A 275 -66.57 32.69 -15.80
C SER A 275 -65.36 32.11 -15.02
N ILE A 276 -65.12 30.82 -15.17
CA ILE A 276 -64.12 30.10 -14.43
C ILE A 276 -62.81 30.23 -15.15
N LYS A 277 -61.77 30.65 -14.40
CA LYS A 277 -60.35 30.75 -14.87
C LYS A 277 -59.50 29.71 -14.17
N PRO A 278 -58.61 29.02 -14.88
CA PRO A 278 -57.64 28.13 -14.22
C PRO A 278 -56.80 28.86 -13.17
N VAL A 279 -56.54 28.20 -12.06
CA VAL A 279 -55.55 28.67 -11.10
C VAL A 279 -54.19 28.63 -11.79
N THR A 280 -53.50 29.75 -11.74
CA THR A 280 -52.14 29.82 -12.26
C THR A 280 -51.15 29.97 -11.10
N VAL A 281 -49.92 29.57 -11.30
CA VAL A 281 -48.88 29.60 -10.27
C VAL A 281 -47.68 30.36 -10.80
N THR A 282 -47.25 31.32 -10.01
CA THR A 282 -45.95 31.95 -10.23
C THR A 282 -44.94 31.24 -9.35
N SER A 283 -43.93 30.65 -9.97
CA SER A 283 -42.85 29.94 -9.29
C SER A 283 -41.55 30.09 -10.10
N ALA A 284 -40.42 29.98 -9.42
CA ALA A 284 -39.10 29.95 -10.05
C ALA A 284 -38.77 28.59 -10.67
N VAL A 285 -39.65 27.60 -10.53
CA VAL A 285 -39.44 26.22 -11.01
C VAL A 285 -40.66 25.74 -11.81
N GLU A 286 -40.40 24.83 -12.70
CA GLU A 286 -41.43 24.17 -13.55
C GLU A 286 -41.99 22.91 -12.88
N ASP A 287 -42.85 22.16 -13.54
CA ASP A 287 -43.43 20.87 -13.11
C ASP A 287 -44.30 20.94 -11.84
N ILE A 288 -45.04 22.02 -11.68
CA ILE A 288 -45.97 22.16 -10.57
C ILE A 288 -47.29 21.49 -10.92
N LYS A 289 -47.70 20.52 -10.09
CA LYS A 289 -48.99 19.87 -10.15
C LYS A 289 -50.04 20.69 -9.40
N ILE A 290 -51.13 21.01 -10.05
CA ILE A 290 -52.28 21.68 -9.47
C ILE A 290 -53.43 20.68 -9.40
N GLU A 291 -54.05 20.53 -8.24
CA GLU A 291 -55.19 19.67 -8.00
C GLU A 291 -56.28 20.45 -7.25
N TYR A 292 -57.49 20.14 -7.53
CA TYR A 292 -58.67 20.83 -6.98
C TYR A 292 -59.55 19.86 -6.19
N GLN A 293 -60.15 20.35 -5.12
CA GLN A 293 -61.06 19.56 -4.30
C GLN A 293 -62.29 20.40 -3.90
N LEU A 294 -63.47 19.92 -4.25
CA LEU A 294 -64.72 20.36 -3.62
C LEU A 294 -64.81 19.68 -2.24
N SER A 295 -65.37 20.38 -1.25
CA SER A 295 -65.51 19.85 0.11
C SER A 295 -66.07 18.43 0.12
N GLY A 296 -65.39 17.48 0.72
CA GLY A 296 -65.75 16.08 0.82
C GLY A 296 -65.59 15.22 -0.44
N LYS A 297 -65.09 15.77 -1.56
CA LYS A 297 -64.83 15.05 -2.81
C LYS A 297 -63.35 14.66 -2.97
N ALA A 298 -63.07 13.75 -3.92
CA ALA A 298 -61.71 13.42 -4.29
C ALA A 298 -60.99 14.59 -4.98
N TRP A 299 -59.65 14.60 -4.94
CA TRP A 299 -58.81 15.54 -5.68
C TRP A 299 -58.88 15.24 -7.17
N VAL A 300 -59.01 16.30 -7.99
CA VAL A 300 -59.03 16.23 -9.46
C VAL A 300 -57.99 17.20 -10.04
N THR A 301 -57.43 16.87 -11.18
CA THR A 301 -56.41 17.71 -11.86
C THR A 301 -57.03 18.76 -12.77
N THR A 302 -58.33 18.63 -13.10
CA THR A 302 -59.06 19.56 -13.96
C THR A 302 -60.06 20.34 -13.12
N LEU A 303 -60.03 21.67 -13.22
CA LEU A 303 -61.04 22.51 -12.60
C LEU A 303 -62.39 22.26 -13.31
N PRO A 304 -63.46 21.93 -12.57
CA PRO A 304 -64.77 21.71 -13.18
C PRO A 304 -65.20 22.91 -14.01
N SER A 305 -65.81 22.67 -15.17
CA SER A 305 -66.30 23.73 -16.09
C SER A 305 -67.44 24.53 -15.50
N THR A 306 -68.14 23.96 -14.55
CA THR A 306 -69.20 24.61 -13.80
C THR A 306 -68.93 24.52 -12.32
N LEU A 307 -68.66 25.64 -11.65
CA LEU A 307 -68.57 25.73 -10.21
C LEU A 307 -69.85 26.29 -9.65
N ALA A 308 -70.44 25.59 -8.67
CA ALA A 308 -71.45 26.18 -7.84
C ALA A 308 -70.86 27.20 -6.87
N VAL A 309 -71.67 28.15 -6.36
CA VAL A 309 -71.23 29.02 -5.30
C VAL A 309 -70.71 28.19 -4.10
N GLY A 310 -69.50 28.46 -3.66
CA GLY A 310 -68.90 27.68 -2.57
C GLY A 310 -67.39 27.82 -2.42
N SER A 311 -66.87 27.04 -1.50
CA SER A 311 -65.46 27.01 -1.21
C SER A 311 -64.81 25.73 -1.75
N TYR A 312 -63.76 25.88 -2.47
CA TYR A 312 -62.93 24.82 -3.03
C TYR A 312 -61.51 24.88 -2.45
N LYS A 313 -60.78 23.80 -2.50
CA LYS A 313 -59.39 23.78 -2.17
C LYS A 313 -58.53 23.54 -3.42
N ALA A 314 -57.49 24.26 -3.57
CA ALA A 314 -56.44 23.96 -4.53
C ALA A 314 -55.20 23.45 -3.80
N ARG A 315 -54.61 22.37 -4.29
CA ARG A 315 -53.36 21.82 -3.79
C ARG A 315 -52.29 22.02 -4.86
N LEU A 316 -51.22 22.67 -4.47
CA LEU A 316 -50.03 22.87 -5.30
C LEU A 316 -48.98 21.95 -4.79
N SER A 317 -48.42 21.10 -5.64
CA SER A 317 -47.36 20.18 -5.27
C SER A 317 -46.33 20.05 -6.39
N ARG A 318 -45.16 19.65 -6.03
CA ARG A 318 -44.07 19.30 -6.94
C ARG A 318 -43.36 18.08 -6.41
N ALA A 319 -42.90 17.19 -7.26
CA ALA A 319 -42.05 16.08 -6.87
C ALA A 319 -40.71 16.57 -6.36
N GLU A 320 -40.17 15.89 -5.40
CA GLU A 320 -38.80 16.13 -4.93
C GLU A 320 -37.78 15.74 -6.02
N ASP A 321 -36.70 16.51 -6.13
CA ASP A 321 -35.60 16.23 -7.04
C ASP A 321 -34.23 16.42 -6.33
N LEU A 322 -33.16 16.60 -7.10
CA LEU A 322 -31.80 16.82 -6.57
C LEU A 322 -31.67 18.12 -5.78
N THR A 323 -32.40 19.15 -6.15
CA THR A 323 -32.27 20.51 -5.62
C THR A 323 -33.37 20.89 -4.64
N TYR A 324 -34.59 20.50 -4.94
CA TYR A 324 -35.75 20.95 -4.22
C TYR A 324 -36.45 19.80 -3.50
N ARG A 325 -36.86 20.03 -2.24
CA ARG A 325 -37.75 19.13 -1.51
C ARG A 325 -39.17 19.19 -2.06
N SER A 326 -39.95 18.15 -1.83
CA SER A 326 -41.38 18.11 -2.23
C SER A 326 -42.21 19.08 -1.40
N PRO A 327 -42.54 20.25 -1.91
CA PRO A 327 -43.44 21.16 -1.24
C PRO A 327 -44.89 20.77 -1.52
N VAL A 328 -45.75 20.92 -0.53
CA VAL A 328 -47.19 20.89 -0.69
C VAL A 328 -47.76 22.14 -0.07
N SER A 329 -48.49 22.91 -0.86
CA SER A 329 -49.19 24.10 -0.39
C SER A 329 -50.68 23.96 -0.70
N TYR A 330 -51.48 24.33 0.26
CA TYR A 330 -52.95 24.36 0.10
C TYR A 330 -53.41 25.79 0.11
N THR A 331 -54.35 26.10 -0.79
CA THR A 331 -55.04 27.40 -0.82
C THR A 331 -56.52 27.21 -1.01
N HIS A 332 -57.29 28.23 -0.71
CA HIS A 332 -58.74 28.22 -0.86
C HIS A 332 -59.15 28.97 -2.15
N LEU A 333 -59.97 28.34 -2.90
CA LEU A 333 -60.63 28.92 -4.09
C LEU A 333 -62.06 29.24 -3.72
N ARG A 334 -62.52 30.45 -3.98
CA ARG A 334 -63.88 30.86 -3.72
C ARG A 334 -64.57 31.15 -5.03
N ALA A 335 -65.80 30.62 -5.18
CA ALA A 335 -66.70 30.98 -6.28
C ALA A 335 -67.83 31.82 -5.73
N HIS A 336 -68.05 32.97 -6.37
CA HIS A 336 -69.11 33.95 -6.07
C HIS A 336 -70.02 34.04 -7.25
N GLU A 337 -71.25 34.48 -6.95
CA GLU A 337 -72.30 34.83 -8.00
C GLU A 337 -71.82 35.99 -8.86
#